data_415420a8ddbc42ee0394fe1d608bae10
#
_entry.id   415420a8ddbc42ee0394fe1d608bae10
#
_cell.length_a   1.000
_cell.length_b   1.000
_cell.length_c   1.000
_cell.angle_alpha   90.00
_cell.angle_beta   90.00
_cell.angle_gamma   90.00
#
_symmetry.space_group_name_H-M   'P 1'
#
loop_
_entity.id
_entity.type
_entity.pdbx_description
1 polymer ?
#
loop_
_entity_poly.entity_id
_entity_poly.type
_entity_poly.pdbx_seq_one_letter_code
_entity_poly.pdbx_strand_id
1 'polypeptide(L)'
;MIKTLLQTYPDYVFAFLRITAGIVIWPYGMQKLFGWFGGVGIKGTFEEMAVKKVPKVIAWLVIIGQSFGSTALVFGFLGRIAAAGLFIIFTGALIFHLPNGWTMNWFGEKNGEGIEYHLLLLALLLAVLQFNGSGALSVDLWLITKL
;
A
#
# COMPACT_ATOMS: atom_id res chain seq x y z
N MET A 1 -21.91 -9.48 6.95
CA MET A 1 -20.75 -8.60 7.11
C MET A 1 -19.45 -9.24 6.57
N ILE A 2 -19.01 -10.41 7.06
CA ILE A 2 -17.78 -11.07 6.56
C ILE A 2 -17.86 -11.38 5.06
N LYS A 3 -18.98 -11.92 4.57
CA LYS A 3 -19.18 -12.20 3.13
C LYS A 3 -19.05 -10.94 2.25
N THR A 4 -19.50 -9.81 2.74
CA THR A 4 -19.38 -8.53 2.00
C THR A 4 -17.95 -8.06 1.90
N LEU A 5 -17.15 -8.25 2.97
CA LEU A 5 -15.72 -7.88 2.98
C LEU A 5 -14.87 -8.79 2.08
N LEU A 6 -15.22 -10.08 2.02
CA LEU A 6 -14.55 -11.07 1.17
C LEU A 6 -15.12 -11.12 -0.26
N GLN A 7 -16.18 -10.37 -0.54
CA GLN A 7 -16.82 -10.39 -1.84
C GLN A 7 -15.84 -10.05 -2.94
N THR A 8 -15.60 -11.03 -3.81
CA THR A 8 -14.68 -10.89 -4.95
C THR A 8 -15.19 -11.76 -6.10
N TYR A 9 -14.74 -11.44 -7.31
CA TYR A 9 -15.09 -12.15 -8.53
C TYR A 9 -13.83 -12.73 -9.18
N PRO A 10 -13.89 -13.85 -9.90
CA PRO A 10 -12.74 -14.47 -10.52
C PRO A 10 -12.27 -13.70 -11.75
N ASP A 11 -11.68 -12.53 -11.54
CA ASP A 11 -11.20 -11.62 -12.57
C ASP A 11 -9.67 -11.52 -12.50
N TYR A 12 -8.99 -11.88 -13.60
CA TYR A 12 -7.53 -11.90 -13.69
C TYR A 12 -6.94 -10.49 -13.83
N VAL A 13 -7.67 -9.53 -14.41
CA VAL A 13 -7.21 -8.14 -14.51
C VAL A 13 -7.06 -7.54 -13.12
N PHE A 14 -8.07 -7.71 -12.27
CA PHE A 14 -8.00 -7.22 -10.89
C PHE A 14 -6.99 -7.99 -10.04
N ALA A 15 -6.80 -9.28 -10.29
CA ALA A 15 -5.72 -10.04 -9.69
C ALA A 15 -4.35 -9.45 -10.06
N PHE A 16 -4.13 -9.14 -11.33
CA PHE A 16 -2.90 -8.51 -11.81
C PHE A 16 -2.68 -7.14 -11.17
N LEU A 17 -3.68 -6.26 -11.16
CA LEU A 17 -3.59 -4.92 -10.55
C LEU A 17 -3.25 -4.99 -9.07
N ARG A 18 -3.91 -5.87 -8.34
CA ARG A 18 -3.71 -6.10 -6.91
C ARG A 18 -2.30 -6.61 -6.61
N ILE A 19 -1.86 -7.64 -7.31
CA ILE A 19 -0.53 -8.23 -7.13
C ILE A 19 0.56 -7.21 -7.46
N THR A 20 0.39 -6.47 -8.54
CA THR A 20 1.32 -5.41 -8.93
C THR A 20 1.43 -4.34 -7.85
N ALA A 21 0.31 -3.82 -7.35
CA ALA A 21 0.31 -2.86 -6.25
C ALA A 21 1.01 -3.42 -4.99
N GLY A 22 0.70 -4.67 -4.62
CA GLY A 22 1.31 -5.33 -3.47
C GLY A 22 2.83 -5.48 -3.62
N ILE A 23 3.30 -5.96 -4.77
CA ILE A 23 4.74 -6.15 -5.05
C ILE A 23 5.50 -4.81 -5.05
N VAL A 24 4.91 -3.76 -5.61
CA VAL A 24 5.54 -2.42 -5.66
C VAL A 24 5.63 -1.79 -4.27
N ILE A 25 4.61 -1.98 -3.42
CA ILE A 25 4.59 -1.41 -2.07
C ILE A 25 5.44 -2.23 -1.09
N TRP A 26 5.53 -3.54 -1.26
CA TRP A 26 6.17 -4.45 -0.32
C TRP A 26 7.61 -4.09 0.08
N PRO A 27 8.53 -3.75 -0.85
CA PRO A 27 9.89 -3.34 -0.48
C PRO A 27 9.92 -2.14 0.46
N TYR A 28 9.04 -1.16 0.27
CA TYR A 28 8.95 0.02 1.15
C TYR A 28 8.50 -0.33 2.57
N GLY A 29 7.62 -1.33 2.71
CA GLY A 29 7.26 -1.90 4.00
C GLY A 29 8.46 -2.58 4.66
N MET A 30 9.19 -3.41 3.92
CA MET A 30 10.38 -4.11 4.42
C MET A 30 11.52 -3.18 4.79
N GLN A 31 11.69 -2.06 4.07
CA GLN A 31 12.63 -0.99 4.43
C GLN A 31 12.34 -0.43 5.82
N LYS A 32 11.07 -0.19 6.12
CA LYS A 32 10.65 0.39 7.39
C LYS A 32 10.63 -0.62 8.53
N LEU A 33 10.30 -1.88 8.25
CA LEU A 33 10.17 -2.91 9.26
C LEU A 33 11.54 -3.53 9.63
N PHE A 34 12.30 -3.95 8.63
CA PHE A 34 13.56 -4.70 8.83
C PHE A 34 14.82 -3.94 8.41
N GLY A 35 14.69 -2.79 7.75
CA GLY A 35 15.82 -2.07 7.17
C GLY A 35 16.38 -2.72 5.90
N TRP A 36 15.62 -3.60 5.25
CA TRP A 36 16.03 -4.23 3.99
C TRP A 36 16.09 -3.19 2.85
N PHE A 37 16.72 -3.54 1.75
CA PHE A 37 16.82 -2.69 0.55
C PHE A 37 17.37 -1.27 0.84
N GLY A 38 18.30 -1.15 1.80
CA GLY A 38 18.86 0.14 2.19
C GLY A 38 17.94 0.99 3.07
N GLY A 39 16.93 0.41 3.68
CA GLY A 39 16.01 1.09 4.58
C GLY A 39 16.59 1.31 5.98
N VAL A 40 15.86 2.09 6.78
CA VAL A 40 16.31 2.52 8.13
C VAL A 40 15.76 1.66 9.27
N GLY A 41 14.88 0.71 8.97
CA GLY A 41 14.20 -0.13 9.96
C GLY A 41 13.21 0.66 10.84
N ILE A 42 12.67 -0.01 11.85
CA ILE A 42 11.64 0.58 12.74
C ILE A 42 12.16 1.84 13.42
N LYS A 43 13.35 1.76 14.04
CA LYS A 43 13.91 2.88 14.81
C LYS A 43 14.14 4.10 13.92
N GLY A 44 14.82 3.93 12.79
CA GLY A 44 15.07 5.02 11.85
C GLY A 44 13.79 5.61 11.26
N THR A 45 12.78 4.76 11.00
CA THR A 45 11.46 5.24 10.54
C THR A 45 10.80 6.14 11.58
N PHE A 46 10.87 5.80 12.86
CA PHE A 46 10.35 6.68 13.92
C PHE A 46 11.11 8.01 14.00
N GLU A 47 12.43 7.97 13.87
CA GLU A 47 13.28 9.18 13.89
C GLU A 47 12.95 10.10 12.71
N GLU A 48 12.86 9.56 11.49
CA GLU A 48 12.47 10.31 10.29
C GLU A 48 11.07 10.92 10.40
N MET A 49 10.11 10.16 10.90
CA MET A 49 8.74 10.65 11.06
C MET A 49 8.60 11.66 12.18
N ALA A 50 9.40 11.55 13.25
CA ALA A 50 9.43 12.54 14.31
C ALA A 50 9.95 13.90 13.81
N VAL A 51 10.98 13.91 12.96
CA VAL A 51 11.46 15.14 12.28
C VAL A 51 10.34 15.79 11.47
N LYS A 52 9.50 14.99 10.83
CA LYS A 52 8.32 15.44 10.06
C LYS A 52 7.11 15.77 10.94
N LYS A 53 7.25 15.73 12.26
CA LYS A 53 6.16 15.93 13.24
C LYS A 53 4.99 14.96 13.10
N VAL A 54 5.23 13.76 12.57
CA VAL A 54 4.23 12.69 12.45
C VAL A 54 4.13 11.93 13.76
N PRO A 55 2.93 11.75 14.34
CA PRO A 55 2.73 11.01 15.59
C PRO A 55 3.19 9.55 15.47
N LYS A 56 3.70 8.98 16.56
CA LYS A 56 4.17 7.58 16.61
C LYS A 56 3.11 6.55 16.20
N VAL A 57 1.84 6.83 16.51
CA VAL A 57 0.72 5.96 16.10
C VAL A 57 0.62 5.89 14.58
N ILE A 58 0.75 7.02 13.89
CA ILE A 58 0.75 7.06 12.41
C ILE A 58 1.97 6.32 11.86
N ALA A 59 3.15 6.50 12.47
CA ALA A 59 4.35 5.76 12.07
C ALA A 59 4.15 4.24 12.15
N TRP A 60 3.55 3.73 13.22
CA TRP A 60 3.20 2.32 13.35
C TRP A 60 2.19 1.87 12.28
N LEU A 61 1.14 2.65 12.02
CA LEU A 61 0.18 2.34 10.96
C LEU A 61 0.83 2.26 9.59
N VAL A 62 1.78 3.15 9.31
CA VAL A 62 2.54 3.12 8.05
C VAL A 62 3.42 1.88 7.95
N ILE A 63 4.18 1.54 9.01
CA ILE A 63 5.03 0.36 9.03
C ILE A 63 4.19 -0.92 8.84
N ILE A 64 3.15 -1.10 9.64
CA ILE A 64 2.27 -2.28 9.59
C ILE A 64 1.52 -2.33 8.26
N GLY A 65 0.92 -1.22 7.85
CA GLY A 65 0.13 -1.15 6.62
C GLY A 65 0.97 -1.44 5.38
N GLN A 66 2.14 -0.84 5.24
CA GLN A 66 2.99 -1.09 4.08
C GLN A 66 3.62 -2.49 4.09
N SER A 67 3.92 -3.07 5.25
CA SER A 67 4.50 -4.41 5.35
C SER A 67 3.45 -5.51 5.20
N PHE A 68 2.48 -5.55 6.11
CA PHE A 68 1.48 -6.61 6.13
C PHE A 68 0.34 -6.36 5.14
N GLY A 69 -0.05 -5.09 4.93
CA GLY A 69 -1.08 -4.73 3.95
C GLY A 69 -0.65 -5.05 2.53
N SER A 70 0.60 -4.77 2.14
CA SER A 70 1.11 -5.14 0.82
C SER A 70 1.21 -6.65 0.64
N THR A 71 1.64 -7.38 1.68
CA THR A 71 1.66 -8.84 1.68
C THR A 71 0.24 -9.40 1.54
N ALA A 72 -0.72 -8.87 2.27
CA ALA A 72 -2.13 -9.23 2.16
C ALA A 72 -2.68 -8.98 0.76
N LEU A 73 -2.30 -7.88 0.10
CA LEU A 73 -2.64 -7.63 -1.30
C LEU A 73 -2.06 -8.68 -2.24
N VAL A 74 -0.80 -9.05 -2.10
CA VAL A 74 -0.17 -10.06 -2.97
C VAL A 74 -0.94 -11.38 -2.90
N PHE A 75 -1.26 -11.86 -1.71
CA PHE A 75 -2.01 -13.10 -1.53
C PHE A 75 -3.53 -12.96 -1.72
N GLY A 76 -4.05 -11.74 -1.76
CA GLY A 76 -5.48 -11.47 -1.84
C GLY A 76 -6.24 -11.93 -0.59
N PHE A 77 -5.65 -11.71 0.58
CA PHE A 77 -6.27 -11.97 1.87
C PHE A 77 -6.81 -10.67 2.46
N LEU A 78 -8.12 -10.59 2.69
CA LEU A 78 -8.80 -9.38 3.11
C LEU A 78 -8.43 -8.18 2.21
N GLY A 79 -8.38 -8.40 0.90
CA GLY A 79 -7.80 -7.46 -0.07
C GLY A 79 -8.44 -6.09 -0.05
N ARG A 80 -9.77 -5.98 0.19
CA ARG A 80 -10.45 -4.69 0.34
C ARG A 80 -9.98 -3.94 1.58
N ILE A 81 -9.78 -4.62 2.72
CA ILE A 81 -9.30 -3.98 3.97
C ILE A 81 -7.85 -3.54 3.79
N ALA A 82 -7.01 -4.40 3.22
CA ALA A 82 -5.61 -4.08 2.93
C ALA A 82 -5.51 -2.88 1.98
N ALA A 83 -6.30 -2.88 0.89
CA ALA A 83 -6.35 -1.77 -0.06
C ALA A 83 -6.85 -0.47 0.59
N ALA A 84 -7.87 -0.53 1.46
CA ALA A 84 -8.37 0.65 2.19
C ALA A 84 -7.30 1.24 3.11
N GLY A 85 -6.63 0.40 3.90
CA GLY A 85 -5.55 0.84 4.78
C GLY A 85 -4.41 1.49 4.02
N LEU A 86 -3.95 0.85 2.96
CA LEU A 86 -2.90 1.39 2.09
C LEU A 86 -3.35 2.66 1.35
N PHE A 87 -4.61 2.73 0.91
CA PHE A 87 -5.15 3.93 0.28
C PHE A 87 -5.09 5.14 1.21
N ILE A 88 -5.45 4.98 2.49
CA ILE A 88 -5.34 6.03 3.51
C ILE A 88 -3.88 6.44 3.71
N ILE A 89 -2.97 5.48 3.84
CA ILE A 89 -1.52 5.75 4.01
C ILE A 89 -0.96 6.53 2.82
N PHE A 90 -1.25 6.09 1.60
CA PHE A 90 -0.73 6.75 0.39
C PHE A 90 -1.42 8.09 0.10
N THR A 91 -2.66 8.29 0.54
CA THR A 91 -3.30 9.62 0.53
C THR A 91 -2.56 10.58 1.45
N GLY A 92 -2.20 10.15 2.66
CA GLY A 92 -1.37 10.94 3.56
C GLY A 92 0.01 11.25 2.96
N ALA A 93 0.65 10.25 2.35
CA ALA A 93 1.93 10.44 1.65
C ALA A 93 1.79 11.41 0.47
N LEU A 94 0.73 11.32 -0.34
CA LEU A 94 0.46 12.25 -1.43
C LEU A 94 0.39 13.70 -0.93
N ILE A 95 -0.41 13.94 0.11
CA ILE A 95 -0.55 15.29 0.70
C ILE A 95 0.82 15.82 1.15
N PHE A 96 1.64 14.95 1.73
CA PHE A 96 2.97 15.31 2.21
C PHE A 96 3.94 15.68 1.08
N HIS A 97 3.80 15.04 -0.08
CA HIS A 97 4.66 15.24 -1.25
C HIS A 97 4.13 16.30 -2.25
N LEU A 98 2.91 16.81 -2.07
CA LEU A 98 2.34 17.85 -2.93
C LEU A 98 3.28 19.05 -3.18
N PRO A 99 3.99 19.59 -2.17
CA PRO A 99 4.88 20.73 -2.38
C PRO A 99 6.07 20.44 -3.31
N ASN A 100 6.42 19.17 -3.51
CA ASN A 100 7.55 18.76 -4.34
C ASN A 100 7.23 18.73 -5.86
N GLY A 101 5.97 18.98 -6.23
CA GLY A 101 5.50 18.99 -7.61
C GLY A 101 5.11 17.62 -8.15
N TRP A 102 4.91 17.55 -9.46
CA TRP A 102 4.35 16.37 -10.13
C TRP A 102 5.35 15.22 -10.24
N THR A 103 6.50 15.47 -10.86
CA THR A 103 7.46 14.43 -11.25
C THR A 103 8.27 13.89 -10.08
N MET A 104 8.49 12.57 -10.07
CA MET A 104 9.41 11.93 -9.15
C MET A 104 10.86 12.44 -9.33
N ASN A 105 11.71 12.22 -8.34
CA ASN A 105 13.10 12.63 -8.36
C ASN A 105 14.01 11.61 -9.06
N TRP A 106 13.69 11.30 -10.32
CA TRP A 106 14.37 10.26 -11.10
C TRP A 106 15.88 10.45 -11.24
N PHE A 107 16.32 11.71 -11.26
CA PHE A 107 17.74 12.08 -11.49
C PHE A 107 18.45 12.60 -10.24
N GLY A 108 17.78 12.63 -9.08
CA GLY A 108 18.37 13.13 -7.83
C GLY A 108 18.59 14.65 -7.79
N GLU A 109 17.98 15.40 -8.70
CA GLU A 109 18.16 16.86 -8.81
C GLU A 109 17.17 17.67 -7.96
N LYS A 110 16.18 17.01 -7.38
CA LYS A 110 15.14 17.63 -6.56
C LYS A 110 15.36 17.39 -5.07
N ASN A 111 14.84 18.28 -4.24
CA ASN A 111 14.88 18.14 -2.79
C ASN A 111 13.86 17.13 -2.20
N GLY A 112 13.07 16.47 -3.03
CA GLY A 112 12.07 15.50 -2.61
C GLY A 112 11.36 14.84 -3.76
N GLU A 113 10.61 13.78 -3.46
CA GLU A 113 9.84 13.02 -4.43
C GLU A 113 8.53 13.73 -4.78
N GLY A 114 8.13 13.65 -6.05
CA GLY A 114 6.85 14.18 -6.52
C GLY A 114 5.67 13.25 -6.25
N ILE A 115 4.53 13.57 -6.86
CA ILE A 115 3.24 12.91 -6.56
C ILE A 115 2.80 11.85 -7.56
N GLU A 116 3.41 11.80 -8.76
CA GLU A 116 2.94 10.91 -9.84
C GLU A 116 2.86 9.43 -9.44
N TYR A 117 3.85 8.94 -8.69
CA TYR A 117 3.87 7.58 -8.16
C TYR A 117 2.73 7.32 -7.17
N HIS A 118 2.47 8.28 -6.27
CA HIS A 118 1.40 8.17 -5.28
C HIS A 118 0.02 8.13 -5.94
N LEU A 119 -0.19 8.94 -6.98
CA LEU A 119 -1.44 8.93 -7.76
C LEU A 119 -1.66 7.60 -8.47
N LEU A 120 -0.61 7.04 -9.07
CA LEU A 120 -0.70 5.74 -9.73
C LEU A 120 -1.07 4.62 -8.73
N LEU A 121 -0.41 4.60 -7.55
CA LEU A 121 -0.75 3.63 -6.51
C LEU A 121 -2.18 3.80 -5.99
N LEU A 122 -2.62 5.04 -5.78
CA LEU A 122 -4.00 5.31 -5.34
C LEU A 122 -5.02 4.82 -6.36
N ALA A 123 -4.76 4.98 -7.66
CA ALA A 123 -5.63 4.47 -8.71
C ALA A 123 -5.72 2.93 -8.69
N LEU A 124 -4.59 2.23 -8.52
CA LEU A 124 -4.56 0.76 -8.39
C LEU A 124 -5.31 0.27 -7.15
N LEU A 125 -5.07 0.91 -6.00
CA LEU A 125 -5.75 0.57 -4.74
C LEU A 125 -7.25 0.85 -4.81
N LEU A 126 -7.65 1.94 -5.46
CA LEU A 126 -9.05 2.29 -5.66
C LEU A 126 -9.75 1.25 -6.55
N ALA A 127 -9.07 0.73 -7.57
CA ALA A 127 -9.61 -0.33 -8.42
C ALA A 127 -9.94 -1.58 -7.60
N VAL A 128 -9.05 -2.00 -6.69
CA VAL A 128 -9.29 -3.15 -5.78
C VAL A 128 -10.46 -2.87 -4.84
N LEU A 129 -10.59 -1.64 -4.32
CA LEU A 129 -11.64 -1.27 -3.38
C LEU A 129 -13.03 -1.26 -4.02
N GLN A 130 -13.17 -0.60 -5.17
CA GLN A 130 -14.47 -0.24 -5.74
C GLN A 130 -15.07 -1.32 -6.64
N PHE A 131 -14.22 -2.09 -7.32
CA PHE A 131 -14.71 -3.02 -8.35
C PHE A 131 -14.77 -4.47 -7.85
N ASN A 132 -13.85 -5.30 -8.29
CA ASN A 132 -13.97 -6.75 -8.12
C ASN A 132 -13.28 -7.30 -6.85
N GLY A 133 -12.89 -6.44 -5.91
CA GLY A 133 -12.18 -6.89 -4.71
C GLY A 133 -10.82 -7.48 -5.04
N SER A 134 -10.51 -8.64 -4.44
CA SER A 134 -9.20 -9.30 -4.61
C SER A 134 -8.98 -9.95 -5.98
N GLY A 135 -10.04 -10.18 -6.76
CA GLY A 135 -9.95 -10.83 -8.07
C GLY A 135 -9.63 -12.33 -7.99
N ALA A 136 -9.24 -12.90 -9.13
CA ALA A 136 -8.79 -14.27 -9.22
C ALA A 136 -7.50 -14.50 -8.41
N LEU A 137 -7.13 -15.78 -8.22
CA LEU A 137 -5.91 -16.19 -7.51
C LEU A 137 -5.77 -15.53 -6.12
N SER A 138 -6.87 -15.44 -5.38
CA SER A 138 -6.91 -14.82 -4.06
C SER A 138 -7.42 -15.77 -2.99
N VAL A 139 -6.91 -15.59 -1.77
CA VAL A 139 -7.40 -16.27 -0.57
C VAL A 139 -8.87 -15.92 -0.32
N ASP A 140 -9.27 -14.67 -0.57
CA ASP A 140 -10.65 -14.22 -0.42
C ASP A 140 -11.61 -15.01 -1.33
N LEU A 141 -11.22 -15.24 -2.60
CA LEU A 141 -12.02 -16.03 -3.53
C LEU A 141 -12.14 -17.48 -3.06
N TRP A 142 -11.05 -18.07 -2.59
CA TRP A 142 -11.06 -19.42 -2.05
C TRP A 142 -11.93 -19.54 -0.80
N LEU A 143 -11.87 -18.57 0.11
CA LEU A 143 -12.69 -18.53 1.31
C LEU A 143 -14.18 -18.39 0.98
N ILE A 144 -14.55 -17.47 0.09
CA ILE A 144 -15.96 -17.21 -0.23
C ILE A 144 -16.61 -18.41 -0.95
N THR A 145 -15.84 -19.21 -1.68
CA THR A 145 -16.32 -20.43 -2.31
C THR A 145 -16.53 -21.60 -1.34
N LYS A 146 -15.99 -21.48 -0.12
CA LYS A 146 -16.13 -22.48 0.96
C LYS A 146 -17.20 -22.12 1.99
N LEU A 147 -17.64 -20.84 2.02
CA LEU A 147 -18.69 -20.33 2.90
C LEU A 147 -20.09 -20.40 2.29
#